data_947642f7a80b715f43b124a41aefffd9
#
_entry.id   947642f7a80b715f43b124a41aefffd9
#
_cell.length_a   1.000
_cell.length_b   1.000
_cell.length_c   1.000
_cell.angle_alpha   90.00
_cell.angle_beta   90.00
_cell.angle_gamma   90.00
#
_symmetry.space_group_name_H-M   'P 1'
#
loop_
_entity.id
_entity.type
_entity.pdbx_description
1 polymer ?
#
loop_
_entity_poly.entity_id
_entity_poly.type
_entity_poly.pdbx_seq_one_letter_code
_entity_poly.pdbx_strand_id
1 'polypeptide(L)'
;QMCIRDRFNTPDNPLMEISPDAGYTKNENLSAIANLALEWSVPYVPGLRLKALGNYRINNDKSKSWKKSPLAYDWDGNPNDPGKPSLSKSYSNWSSYTVQGFANYDRTFNQVHTISATAGIEAYKLFKDDASLSREEYLLDVDQIGAGPVSTAKNSSSEGEEARAGVVA
;
A
#
# COMPACT_ATOMS: atom_id res chain seq x y z
N GLN A 1 45.56 -0.27 -7.41
CA GLN A 1 44.43 0.68 -7.54
C GLN A 1 43.53 0.14 -8.65
N MET A 2 42.52 -0.59 -8.28
CA MET A 2 41.50 -1.07 -9.22
C MET A 2 40.70 0.14 -9.69
N CYS A 3 40.89 0.51 -10.97
CA CYS A 3 40.07 1.52 -11.61
C CYS A 3 38.65 0.95 -11.81
N ILE A 4 37.78 1.24 -10.88
CA ILE A 4 36.32 0.89 -10.95
C ILE A 4 35.60 1.75 -12.03
N ARG A 5 36.37 2.52 -12.78
CA ARG A 5 35.87 3.28 -13.94
C ARG A 5 36.04 2.46 -15.21
N ASP A 6 35.56 1.23 -15.17
CA ASP A 6 35.63 0.38 -16.33
C ASP A 6 34.62 0.83 -17.37
N ARG A 7 35.17 1.04 -18.57
CA ARG A 7 34.42 1.28 -19.80
C ARG A 7 33.47 0.13 -20.16
N PHE A 8 33.50 -0.89 -19.32
CA PHE A 8 32.76 -2.13 -19.56
C PHE A 8 31.48 -2.12 -18.74
N ASN A 9 30.44 -1.80 -19.43
CA ASN A 9 29.11 -1.92 -18.91
C ASN A 9 28.64 -3.37 -19.12
N THR A 10 29.10 -4.24 -18.26
CA THR A 10 28.42 -5.50 -18.06
C THR A 10 27.08 -5.22 -17.38
N PRO A 11 26.03 -6.01 -17.57
CA PRO A 11 24.76 -5.85 -16.88
C PRO A 11 24.87 -5.76 -15.34
N ASP A 12 26.00 -6.16 -14.80
CA ASP A 12 26.30 -6.24 -13.38
C ASP A 12 27.21 -5.12 -12.87
N ASN A 13 27.34 -4.00 -13.58
CA ASN A 13 28.15 -2.88 -13.08
C ASN A 13 27.39 -2.04 -12.04
N PRO A 14 27.74 -2.15 -10.74
CA PRO A 14 27.01 -1.43 -9.67
C PRO A 14 27.05 0.09 -9.81
N LEU A 15 28.10 0.64 -10.46
CA LEU A 15 28.20 2.09 -10.69
C LEU A 15 27.18 2.58 -11.72
N MET A 16 26.78 1.72 -12.66
CA MET A 16 25.73 2.03 -13.60
C MET A 16 24.36 2.05 -12.92
N GLU A 17 24.10 1.11 -12.02
CA GLU A 17 22.82 1.00 -11.33
C GLU A 17 22.54 2.21 -10.43
N ILE A 18 23.58 2.84 -9.88
CA ILE A 18 23.44 4.05 -9.06
C ILE A 18 23.58 5.35 -9.86
N SER A 19 23.85 5.25 -11.16
CA SER A 19 23.97 6.40 -12.06
C SER A 19 22.59 7.03 -12.33
N PRO A 20 22.49 8.37 -12.48
CA PRO A 20 21.27 9.02 -12.97
C PRO A 20 20.80 8.51 -14.34
N ASP A 21 21.70 7.87 -15.10
CA ASP A 21 21.40 7.29 -16.40
C ASP A 21 20.75 5.93 -16.34
N ALA A 22 20.74 5.27 -15.18
CA ALA A 22 20.02 4.01 -14.96
C ALA A 22 18.51 4.21 -14.79
N GLY A 23 18.08 5.42 -14.42
CA GLY A 23 16.71 5.75 -14.10
C GLY A 23 16.46 5.85 -12.58
N TYR A 24 15.22 5.67 -12.16
CA TYR A 24 14.86 5.80 -10.74
C TYR A 24 13.59 5.02 -10.41
N THR A 25 13.44 4.70 -9.14
CA THR A 25 12.18 4.22 -8.58
C THR A 25 11.75 5.16 -7.45
N LYS A 26 10.54 5.68 -7.54
CA LYS A 26 9.93 6.55 -6.54
C LYS A 26 8.71 5.85 -5.94
N ASN A 27 8.72 5.69 -4.62
CA ASN A 27 7.61 5.14 -3.87
C ASN A 27 7.04 6.21 -2.94
N GLU A 28 5.72 6.36 -2.96
CA GLU A 28 4.98 7.25 -2.08
C GLU A 28 3.94 6.44 -1.34
N ASN A 29 3.89 6.56 -0.03
CA ASN A 29 2.88 5.96 0.82
C ASN A 29 2.17 7.06 1.60
N LEU A 30 0.85 7.07 1.55
CA LEU A 30 0.00 7.91 2.36
C LEU A 30 -0.93 7.03 3.19
N SER A 31 -0.79 7.07 4.50
CA SER A 31 -1.62 6.33 5.44
C SER A 31 -2.30 7.28 6.41
N ALA A 32 -3.60 7.12 6.60
CA ALA A 32 -4.36 7.85 7.61
C ALA A 32 -5.26 6.91 8.42
N ILE A 33 -5.39 7.18 9.71
CA ILE A 33 -6.20 6.41 10.64
C ILE A 33 -7.03 7.38 11.47
N ALA A 34 -8.34 7.13 11.53
CA ALA A 34 -9.27 7.83 12.39
C ALA A 34 -9.93 6.86 13.35
N ASN A 35 -9.96 7.21 14.63
CA ASN A 35 -10.60 6.42 15.69
C ASN A 35 -11.63 7.28 16.40
N LEU A 36 -12.81 6.70 16.63
CA LEU A 36 -13.87 7.29 17.43
C LEU A 36 -14.25 6.30 18.54
N ALA A 37 -14.35 6.79 19.75
CA ALA A 37 -14.84 6.02 20.90
C ALA A 37 -15.93 6.81 21.61
N LEU A 38 -17.08 6.18 21.83
CA LEU A 38 -18.17 6.73 22.59
C LEU A 38 -18.49 5.75 23.75
N GLU A 39 -18.64 6.26 24.92
CA GLU A 39 -19.04 5.50 26.10
C GLU A 39 -20.22 6.18 26.79
N TRP A 40 -21.23 5.40 27.08
CA TRP A 40 -22.44 5.89 27.73
C TRP A 40 -22.84 4.99 28.90
N SER A 41 -22.86 5.57 30.09
CA SER A 41 -23.40 4.93 31.29
C SER A 41 -24.89 5.15 31.34
N VAL A 42 -25.66 4.08 31.25
CA VAL A 42 -27.13 4.15 31.17
C VAL A 42 -27.70 4.54 32.55
N PRO A 43 -28.31 5.73 32.71
CA PRO A 43 -28.73 6.22 34.03
C PRO A 43 -29.88 5.44 34.64
N TYR A 44 -30.70 4.78 33.82
CA TYR A 44 -31.88 4.02 34.29
C TYR A 44 -31.56 2.57 34.66
N VAL A 45 -30.34 2.07 34.31
CA VAL A 45 -29.92 0.70 34.61
C VAL A 45 -28.54 0.77 35.28
N PRO A 46 -28.50 0.85 36.64
CA PRO A 46 -27.27 0.90 37.37
C PRO A 46 -26.35 -0.30 37.05
N GLY A 47 -25.11 0.00 36.67
CA GLY A 47 -24.12 -1.01 36.30
C GLY A 47 -24.03 -1.31 34.80
N LEU A 48 -24.91 -0.75 33.95
CA LEU A 48 -24.86 -0.93 32.49
C LEU A 48 -24.05 0.21 31.84
N ARG A 49 -23.02 -0.16 31.09
CA ARG A 49 -22.20 0.73 30.27
C ARG A 49 -22.21 0.23 28.82
N LEU A 50 -22.54 1.11 27.92
CA LEU A 50 -22.48 0.88 26.47
C LEU A 50 -21.27 1.58 25.91
N LYS A 51 -20.52 0.87 25.04
CA LYS A 51 -19.34 1.42 24.36
C LYS A 51 -19.46 1.16 22.87
N ALA A 52 -19.29 2.20 22.08
CA ALA A 52 -19.20 2.11 20.64
C ALA A 52 -17.81 2.57 20.19
N LEU A 53 -17.17 1.79 19.33
CA LEU A 53 -15.87 2.09 18.76
C LEU A 53 -15.99 2.08 17.24
N GLY A 54 -15.38 3.07 16.62
CA GLY A 54 -15.23 3.16 15.17
C GLY A 54 -13.76 3.37 14.82
N ASN A 55 -13.26 2.58 13.88
CA ASN A 55 -11.94 2.76 13.29
C ASN A 55 -12.11 2.87 11.77
N TYR A 56 -11.48 3.88 11.19
CA TYR A 56 -11.35 4.03 9.74
C TYR A 56 -9.90 4.18 9.37
N ARG A 57 -9.45 3.40 8.41
CA ARG A 57 -8.07 3.44 7.90
C ARG A 57 -8.10 3.51 6.38
N ILE A 58 -7.25 4.38 5.85
CA ILE A 58 -6.95 4.44 4.42
C ILE A 58 -5.44 4.31 4.22
N ASN A 59 -5.07 3.70 3.12
CA ASN A 59 -3.68 3.62 2.66
C ASN A 59 -3.65 3.75 1.14
N ASN A 60 -2.80 4.65 0.67
CA ASN A 60 -2.58 4.88 -0.76
C ASN A 60 -1.09 4.71 -1.04
N ASP A 61 -0.74 3.67 -1.76
CA ASP A 61 0.60 3.37 -2.21
C ASP A 61 0.72 3.71 -3.69
N LYS A 62 1.76 4.46 -4.04
CA LYS A 62 2.09 4.79 -5.41
C LYS A 62 3.55 4.44 -5.66
N SER A 63 3.81 3.71 -6.71
CA SER A 63 5.15 3.41 -7.18
C SER A 63 5.30 3.86 -8.63
N LYS A 64 6.43 4.50 -8.92
CA LYS A 64 6.83 4.89 -10.26
C LYS A 64 8.27 4.42 -10.48
N SER A 65 8.47 3.54 -11.45
CA SER A 65 9.78 3.04 -11.83
C SER A 65 10.06 3.42 -13.28
N TRP A 66 11.03 4.28 -13.46
CA TRP A 66 11.57 4.68 -14.76
C TRP A 66 12.92 4.01 -14.91
N LYS A 67 13.03 3.08 -15.84
CA LYS A 67 14.29 2.45 -16.22
C LYS A 67 14.75 3.05 -17.54
N LYS A 68 15.95 3.60 -17.53
CA LYS A 68 16.67 3.99 -18.74
C LYS A 68 17.56 2.83 -19.16
N SER A 69 17.99 2.85 -20.40
CA SER A 69 18.88 1.85 -20.96
C SER A 69 20.10 2.57 -21.51
N PRO A 70 21.08 2.87 -20.63
CA PRO A 70 22.29 3.57 -21.05
C PRO A 70 23.13 2.69 -21.97
N LEU A 71 23.81 3.33 -22.92
CA LEU A 71 24.67 2.65 -23.86
C LEU A 71 25.83 1.98 -23.11
N ALA A 72 25.99 0.70 -23.35
CA ALA A 72 27.08 -0.12 -22.85
C ALA A 72 28.04 -0.47 -23.99
N TYR A 73 29.30 -0.74 -23.66
CA TYR A 73 30.31 -1.16 -24.61
C TYR A 73 30.98 -2.44 -24.11
N ASP A 74 31.26 -3.37 -25.02
CA ASP A 74 32.06 -4.56 -24.71
C ASP A 74 33.58 -4.26 -24.61
N TRP A 75 34.37 -5.31 -24.36
CA TRP A 75 35.84 -5.20 -24.26
C TRP A 75 36.52 -4.69 -25.54
N ASP A 76 35.90 -4.97 -26.67
CA ASP A 76 36.41 -4.58 -27.98
C ASP A 76 35.92 -3.18 -28.39
N GLY A 77 35.12 -2.52 -27.54
CA GLY A 77 34.62 -1.19 -27.75
C GLY A 77 33.35 -1.14 -28.63
N ASN A 78 32.73 -2.28 -28.88
CA ASN A 78 31.49 -2.32 -29.61
C ASN A 78 30.29 -1.97 -28.68
N PRO A 79 29.31 -1.21 -29.17
CA PRO A 79 28.12 -0.91 -28.38
C PRO A 79 27.31 -2.19 -28.15
N ASN A 80 27.07 -2.53 -26.89
CA ASN A 80 26.08 -3.53 -26.52
C ASN A 80 24.68 -2.93 -26.64
N ASP A 81 23.71 -3.76 -27.03
CA ASP A 81 22.31 -3.36 -27.00
C ASP A 81 21.92 -2.97 -25.56
N PRO A 82 21.62 -1.71 -25.30
CA PRO A 82 21.31 -1.25 -23.96
C PRO A 82 19.94 -1.73 -23.47
N GLY A 83 19.22 -2.50 -24.28
CA GLY A 83 17.82 -2.80 -24.04
C GLY A 83 16.92 -1.60 -24.35
N LYS A 84 15.71 -1.61 -23.80
CA LYS A 84 14.72 -0.58 -24.09
C LYS A 84 14.28 0.14 -22.82
N PRO A 85 14.21 1.49 -22.82
CA PRO A 85 13.69 2.24 -21.69
C PRO A 85 12.25 1.83 -21.38
N SER A 86 11.92 1.76 -20.12
CA SER A 86 10.59 1.35 -19.67
C SER A 86 10.10 2.18 -18.49
N LEU A 87 8.80 2.44 -18.48
CA LEU A 87 8.10 3.10 -17.38
C LEU A 87 7.01 2.17 -16.83
N SER A 88 7.06 1.97 -15.53
CA SER A 88 6.01 1.29 -14.79
C SER A 88 5.46 2.20 -13.70
N LYS A 89 4.14 2.21 -13.55
CA LYS A 89 3.42 2.87 -12.46
C LYS A 89 2.46 1.88 -11.84
N SER A 90 2.45 1.81 -10.52
CA SER A 90 1.47 1.05 -9.78
C SER A 90 0.81 1.91 -8.71
N TYR A 91 -0.46 1.64 -8.49
CA TYR A 91 -1.30 2.26 -7.51
C TYR A 91 -1.98 1.16 -6.73
N SER A 92 -1.86 1.19 -5.42
CA SER A 92 -2.56 0.28 -4.54
C SER A 92 -3.26 1.10 -3.47
N ASN A 93 -4.58 1.10 -3.53
CA ASN A 93 -5.41 1.83 -2.59
C ASN A 93 -6.22 0.82 -1.78
N TRP A 94 -6.20 0.96 -0.48
CA TRP A 94 -7.11 0.20 0.34
C TRP A 94 -7.67 1.04 1.47
N SER A 95 -8.91 0.76 1.83
CA SER A 95 -9.56 1.36 2.97
C SER A 95 -10.30 0.31 3.78
N SER A 96 -10.29 0.46 5.08
CA SER A 96 -11.03 -0.43 5.97
C SER A 96 -11.75 0.37 7.04
N TYR A 97 -12.90 -0.12 7.44
CA TYR A 97 -13.56 0.35 8.63
C TYR A 97 -13.93 -0.82 9.54
N THR A 98 -13.83 -0.56 10.83
CA THR A 98 -14.25 -1.47 11.88
C THR A 98 -15.21 -0.72 12.78
N VAL A 99 -16.37 -1.32 13.04
CA VAL A 99 -17.32 -0.80 14.01
C VAL A 99 -17.54 -1.87 15.06
N GLN A 100 -17.41 -1.49 16.32
CA GLN A 100 -17.59 -2.37 17.46
C GLN A 100 -18.60 -1.75 18.44
N GLY A 101 -19.47 -2.58 18.98
CA GLY A 101 -20.39 -2.20 20.04
C GLY A 101 -20.25 -3.17 21.20
N PHE A 102 -20.15 -2.66 22.41
CA PHE A 102 -20.05 -3.45 23.64
C PHE A 102 -21.12 -3.00 24.64
N ALA A 103 -21.69 -3.97 25.32
CA ALA A 103 -22.53 -3.78 26.49
C ALA A 103 -21.87 -4.49 27.68
N ASN A 104 -21.48 -3.73 28.69
CA ASN A 104 -20.88 -4.23 29.91
C ASN A 104 -21.86 -3.99 31.05
N TYR A 105 -22.18 -5.03 31.79
CA TYR A 105 -23.03 -4.96 32.95
C TYR A 105 -22.28 -5.47 34.18
N ASP A 106 -22.09 -4.61 35.18
CA ASP A 106 -21.45 -4.91 36.44
C ASP A 106 -22.32 -4.43 37.60
N ARG A 107 -22.84 -5.35 38.37
CA ARG A 107 -23.66 -4.98 39.54
C ARG A 107 -23.50 -5.93 40.71
N THR A 108 -23.40 -5.35 41.90
CA THR A 108 -23.44 -6.09 43.17
C THR A 108 -24.80 -5.93 43.83
N PHE A 109 -25.46 -7.04 44.16
CA PHE A 109 -26.74 -7.11 44.81
C PHE A 109 -26.53 -7.50 46.28
N ASN A 110 -27.21 -6.79 47.16
CA ASN A 110 -27.17 -7.03 48.63
C ASN A 110 -25.76 -7.11 49.21
N GLN A 111 -24.78 -6.45 48.58
CA GLN A 111 -23.37 -6.47 49.01
C GLN A 111 -22.70 -7.87 49.02
N VAL A 112 -23.37 -8.90 48.48
CA VAL A 112 -22.92 -10.30 48.54
C VAL A 112 -22.80 -10.90 47.15
N HIS A 113 -23.71 -10.59 46.23
CA HIS A 113 -23.73 -11.20 44.90
C HIS A 113 -23.31 -10.20 43.81
N THR A 114 -22.18 -10.45 43.17
CA THR A 114 -21.71 -9.64 42.04
C THR A 114 -21.92 -10.38 40.73
N ILE A 115 -22.57 -9.72 39.77
CA ILE A 115 -22.78 -10.20 38.42
C ILE A 115 -22.00 -9.29 37.48
N SER A 116 -21.13 -9.89 36.65
CA SER A 116 -20.42 -9.23 35.55
C SER A 116 -20.74 -9.96 34.27
N ALA A 117 -21.20 -9.22 33.27
CA ALA A 117 -21.48 -9.75 31.94
C ALA A 117 -21.02 -8.77 30.87
N THR A 118 -20.46 -9.29 29.79
CA THR A 118 -20.05 -8.49 28.62
C THR A 118 -20.60 -9.14 27.37
N ALA A 119 -21.23 -8.35 26.52
CA ALA A 119 -21.63 -8.75 25.19
C ALA A 119 -21.10 -7.73 24.17
N GLY A 120 -20.68 -8.20 22.99
CA GLY A 120 -20.13 -7.34 21.96
C GLY A 120 -20.47 -7.80 20.56
N ILE A 121 -20.50 -6.85 19.65
CA ILE A 121 -20.63 -7.07 18.21
C ILE A 121 -19.50 -6.34 17.50
N GLU A 122 -19.02 -6.93 16.41
CA GLU A 122 -18.03 -6.32 15.52
C GLU A 122 -18.45 -6.47 14.08
N ALA A 123 -18.28 -5.42 13.31
CA ALA A 123 -18.36 -5.46 11.85
C ALA A 123 -17.07 -4.84 11.27
N TYR A 124 -16.49 -5.55 10.32
CA TYR A 124 -15.28 -5.13 9.59
C TYR A 124 -15.56 -5.18 8.10
N LYS A 125 -15.07 -4.17 7.38
CA LYS A 125 -15.10 -4.17 5.93
C LYS A 125 -13.80 -3.59 5.38
N LEU A 126 -13.28 -4.23 4.34
CA LEU A 126 -12.07 -3.85 3.62
C LEU A 126 -12.40 -3.70 2.14
N PHE A 127 -11.92 -2.62 1.55
CA PHE A 127 -11.94 -2.39 0.11
C PHE A 127 -10.51 -2.27 -0.39
N LYS A 128 -10.23 -2.88 -1.54
CA LYS A 128 -8.94 -2.78 -2.26
C LYS A 128 -9.21 -2.39 -3.69
N ASP A 129 -8.33 -1.55 -4.22
CA ASP A 129 -8.32 -1.13 -5.61
C ASP A 129 -6.85 -0.98 -6.04
N ASP A 130 -6.42 -1.90 -6.89
CA ASP A 130 -5.07 -1.97 -7.41
C ASP A 130 -5.08 -1.73 -8.91
N ALA A 131 -4.15 -0.91 -9.37
CA ALA A 131 -3.96 -0.66 -10.80
C ALA A 131 -2.47 -0.61 -11.14
N SER A 132 -2.09 -1.18 -12.27
CA SER A 132 -0.74 -1.05 -12.80
C SER A 132 -0.75 -0.70 -14.28
N LEU A 133 0.22 0.11 -14.68
CA LEU A 133 0.40 0.62 -16.03
C LEU A 133 1.87 0.52 -16.38
N SER A 134 2.20 -0.04 -17.53
CA SER A 134 3.58 -0.03 -18.03
C SER A 134 3.64 0.17 -19.53
N ARG A 135 4.74 0.79 -19.97
CA ARG A 135 5.13 0.87 -21.37
C ARG A 135 6.63 0.73 -21.48
N GLU A 136 7.06 0.21 -22.60
CA GLU A 136 8.46 -0.04 -22.95
C GLU A 136 8.77 0.67 -24.28
N GLU A 137 10.03 0.65 -24.70
CA GLU A 137 10.48 1.19 -26.00
C GLU A 137 10.29 2.71 -26.13
N TYR A 138 10.57 3.46 -25.09
CA TYR A 138 10.54 4.91 -25.18
C TYR A 138 11.62 5.43 -26.13
N LEU A 139 11.22 6.28 -27.08
CA LEU A 139 12.13 6.95 -28.01
C LEU A 139 12.71 8.24 -27.43
N LEU A 140 12.04 8.81 -26.46
CA LEU A 140 12.44 10.04 -25.78
C LEU A 140 12.64 9.77 -24.29
N ASP A 141 13.57 10.48 -23.67
CA ASP A 141 13.79 10.43 -22.23
C ASP A 141 12.72 11.22 -21.47
N VAL A 142 11.48 10.76 -21.58
CA VAL A 142 10.31 11.37 -20.95
C VAL A 142 9.59 10.32 -20.10
N ASP A 143 9.58 10.55 -18.81
CA ASP A 143 9.00 9.65 -17.81
C ASP A 143 7.47 9.80 -17.62
N GLN A 144 6.75 9.92 -18.74
CA GLN A 144 5.30 9.97 -18.78
C GLN A 144 4.74 8.76 -19.52
N ILE A 145 3.73 8.12 -18.93
CA ILE A 145 3.16 6.90 -19.52
C ILE A 145 2.59 7.14 -20.92
N GLY A 146 2.03 8.34 -21.15
CA GLY A 146 1.48 8.73 -22.46
C GLY A 146 2.51 8.92 -23.56
N ALA A 147 3.80 9.14 -23.23
CA ALA A 147 4.87 9.36 -24.19
C ALA A 147 5.43 8.06 -24.80
N GLY A 148 5.20 6.91 -24.17
CA GLY A 148 5.60 5.63 -24.73
C GLY A 148 4.68 5.14 -25.83
N PRO A 149 5.15 4.22 -26.71
CA PRO A 149 4.36 3.67 -27.80
C PRO A 149 3.15 2.88 -27.25
N VAL A 150 2.05 2.98 -27.97
CA VAL A 150 0.80 2.29 -27.59
C VAL A 150 0.93 0.78 -27.76
N SER A 151 1.76 0.33 -28.70
CA SER A 151 2.01 -1.09 -28.99
C SER A 151 2.58 -1.88 -27.80
N THR A 152 3.30 -1.20 -26.88
CA THR A 152 3.90 -1.81 -25.70
C THR A 152 3.08 -1.57 -24.42
N ALA A 153 1.91 -0.98 -24.55
CA ALA A 153 1.07 -0.67 -23.39
C ALA A 153 0.57 -1.95 -22.71
N LYS A 154 0.87 -2.07 -21.44
CA LYS A 154 0.34 -3.12 -20.54
C LYS A 154 -0.37 -2.45 -19.40
N ASN A 155 -1.54 -2.95 -19.04
CA ASN A 155 -2.31 -2.48 -17.91
C ASN A 155 -2.99 -3.66 -17.22
N SER A 156 -3.15 -3.55 -15.92
CA SER A 156 -3.96 -4.45 -15.12
C SER A 156 -4.64 -3.67 -14.00
N SER A 157 -5.81 -4.14 -13.60
CA SER A 157 -6.50 -3.66 -12.41
C SER A 157 -7.14 -4.83 -11.69
N SER A 158 -7.27 -4.70 -10.39
CA SER A 158 -8.02 -5.63 -9.56
C SER A 158 -8.72 -4.87 -8.44
N GLU A 159 -9.94 -5.27 -8.17
CA GLU A 159 -10.74 -4.76 -7.06
C GLU A 159 -11.11 -5.91 -6.15
N GLY A 160 -11.17 -5.66 -4.86
CA GLY A 160 -11.52 -6.64 -3.87
C GLY A 160 -12.29 -6.05 -2.70
N GLU A 161 -13.24 -6.81 -2.20
CA GLU A 161 -14.01 -6.47 -1.01
C GLU A 161 -13.99 -7.65 -0.05
N GLU A 162 -13.78 -7.38 1.22
CA GLU A 162 -13.88 -8.35 2.29
C GLU A 162 -14.77 -7.77 3.39
N ALA A 163 -15.74 -8.56 3.87
CA ALA A 163 -16.60 -8.19 4.99
C ALA A 163 -16.65 -9.33 6.01
N ARG A 164 -16.60 -8.97 7.29
CA ARG A 164 -16.71 -9.90 8.42
C ARG A 164 -17.61 -9.30 9.49
N ALA A 165 -18.39 -10.14 10.16
CA ALA A 165 -19.14 -9.77 11.35
C ALA A 165 -18.99 -10.86 12.40
N GLY A 166 -18.93 -10.47 13.66
CA GLY A 166 -18.78 -11.37 14.79
C GLY A 166 -19.56 -10.89 16.01
N VAL A 167 -19.89 -11.84 16.88
CA VAL A 167 -20.50 -11.60 18.18
C VAL A 167 -19.62 -12.22 19.24
N VAL A 168 -19.44 -11.52 20.35
CA VAL A 168 -18.72 -11.96 21.55
C VAL A 168 -19.66 -11.86 22.73
N ALA A 169 -19.71 -12.90 23.54
CA ALA A 169 -20.53 -12.95 24.77
C ALA A 169 -19.76 -13.68 25.89
#